data_1a7c914f69b8765daff9b2720634bb55
#
_entry.id   1a7c914f69b8765daff9b2720634bb55
#
_cell.length_a   1.000
_cell.length_b   1.000
_cell.length_c   1.000
_cell.angle_alpha   90.00
_cell.angle_beta   90.00
_cell.angle_gamma   90.00
#
_symmetry.space_group_name_H-M   'P 1'
#
loop_
_entity.id
_entity.type
_entity.pdbx_description
1 polymer ?
#
loop_
_entity_poly.entity_id
_entity_poly.type
_entity_poly.pdbx_seq_one_letter_code
_entity_poly.pdbx_strand_id
1 'polypeptide(L)'
;MAPEEFVATLKPYARSIQNKTGIHWAVIIAQAALETGWLRSPIVDLYTGRPSYNLFNIKGEGPAGSVKAFDTEYVNGRARRIIDEFRAYNNYEESLADYVTLLTESKRYEPALQVGGDPEAFARKLQELGYAQDPRYAEKLIMIMRKYIKEDADDLARFG
;
A
#
# COMPACT_ATOMS: atom_id res chain seq x y z
N MET A 1 -1.15 -4.28 -14.59
CA MET A 1 -0.73 -2.95 -15.09
C MET A 1 0.78 -2.91 -15.16
N ALA A 2 1.34 -2.30 -16.20
CA ALA A 2 2.79 -2.14 -16.30
C ALA A 2 3.31 -1.25 -15.16
N PRO A 3 4.54 -1.50 -14.65
CA PRO A 3 5.07 -0.72 -13.54
C PRO A 3 5.07 0.79 -13.78
N GLU A 4 5.47 1.24 -14.96
CA GLU A 4 5.50 2.68 -15.29
C GLU A 4 4.11 3.31 -15.26
N GLU A 5 3.12 2.60 -15.77
CA GLU A 5 1.72 3.06 -15.78
C GLU A 5 1.16 3.10 -14.37
N PHE A 6 1.46 2.08 -13.56
CA PHE A 6 1.04 2.01 -12.16
C PHE A 6 1.58 3.21 -11.37
N VAL A 7 2.88 3.48 -11.50
CA VAL A 7 3.53 4.61 -10.83
C VAL A 7 2.91 5.93 -11.29
N ALA A 8 2.76 6.13 -12.60
CA ALA A 8 2.19 7.36 -13.16
C ALA A 8 0.75 7.59 -12.66
N THR A 9 -0.05 6.54 -12.56
CA THR A 9 -1.45 6.62 -12.10
C THR A 9 -1.54 7.05 -10.63
N LEU A 10 -0.68 6.51 -9.77
CA LEU A 10 -0.77 6.75 -8.32
C LEU A 10 0.06 7.93 -7.84
N LYS A 11 1.09 8.34 -8.59
CA LYS A 11 2.04 9.37 -8.14
C LYS A 11 1.40 10.69 -7.71
N PRO A 12 0.43 11.28 -8.46
CA PRO A 12 -0.18 12.53 -8.01
C PRO A 12 -0.85 12.41 -6.64
N TYR A 13 -1.53 11.31 -6.38
CA TYR A 13 -2.22 11.07 -5.11
C TYR A 13 -1.22 10.81 -3.99
N ALA A 14 -0.20 10.00 -4.24
CA ALA A 14 0.83 9.69 -3.25
C ALA A 14 1.64 10.94 -2.88
N ARG A 15 1.93 11.82 -3.83
CA ARG A 15 2.61 13.10 -3.57
C ARG A 15 1.75 14.03 -2.74
N SER A 16 0.44 14.07 -2.97
CA SER A 16 -0.49 14.83 -2.14
C SER A 16 -0.46 14.35 -0.68
N ILE A 17 -0.40 13.03 -0.48
CA ILE A 17 -0.28 12.45 0.86
C ILE A 17 1.06 12.81 1.50
N GLN A 18 2.15 12.75 0.75
CA GLN A 18 3.46 13.18 1.25
C GLN A 18 3.43 14.62 1.75
N ASN A 19 2.80 15.52 1.01
CA ASN A 19 2.67 16.92 1.40
C ASN A 19 1.90 17.09 2.72
N LYS A 20 0.95 16.22 2.99
CA LYS A 20 0.11 16.28 4.21
C LYS A 20 0.73 15.57 5.40
N THR A 21 1.48 14.51 5.19
CA THR A 21 1.91 13.60 6.26
C THR A 21 3.40 13.47 6.44
N GLY A 22 4.19 13.85 5.44
CA GLY A 22 5.63 13.67 5.45
C GLY A 22 6.10 12.27 5.03
N ILE A 23 5.18 11.34 4.75
CA ILE A 23 5.54 10.01 4.26
C ILE A 23 5.87 10.11 2.77
N HIS A 24 7.07 9.69 2.38
CA HIS A 24 7.53 9.81 0.99
C HIS A 24 6.64 9.01 0.04
N TRP A 25 6.28 9.63 -1.09
CA TRP A 25 5.36 9.04 -2.08
C TRP A 25 5.86 7.71 -2.64
N ALA A 26 7.18 7.54 -2.78
CA ALA A 26 7.76 6.35 -3.41
C ALA A 26 7.47 5.07 -2.61
N VAL A 27 7.58 5.11 -1.28
CA VAL A 27 7.34 3.92 -0.46
C VAL A 27 5.84 3.56 -0.43
N ILE A 28 4.96 4.55 -0.49
CA ILE A 28 3.51 4.31 -0.55
C ILE A 28 3.16 3.53 -1.83
N ILE A 29 3.71 3.96 -2.97
CA ILE A 29 3.49 3.28 -4.25
C ILE A 29 4.12 1.88 -4.24
N ALA A 30 5.32 1.74 -3.69
CA ALA A 30 5.98 0.43 -3.61
C ALA A 30 5.15 -0.56 -2.79
N GLN A 31 4.54 -0.13 -1.69
CA GLN A 31 3.66 -0.98 -0.90
C GLN A 31 2.42 -1.40 -1.68
N ALA A 32 1.78 -0.46 -2.36
CA ALA A 32 0.60 -0.77 -3.19
C ALA A 32 0.96 -1.75 -4.32
N ALA A 33 2.12 -1.58 -4.93
CA ALA A 33 2.61 -2.47 -5.99
C ALA A 33 2.85 -3.89 -5.46
N LEU A 34 3.49 -4.00 -4.30
CA LEU A 34 3.78 -5.30 -3.68
C LEU A 34 2.48 -6.01 -3.27
N GLU A 35 1.54 -5.30 -2.65
CA GLU A 35 0.30 -5.87 -2.16
C GLU A 35 -0.63 -6.34 -3.28
N THR A 36 -0.65 -5.68 -4.42
CA THR A 36 -1.58 -5.98 -5.52
C THR A 36 -0.92 -6.67 -6.71
N GLY A 37 0.40 -6.89 -6.64
CA GLY A 37 1.14 -7.41 -7.80
C GLY A 37 1.01 -6.47 -9.00
N TRP A 38 1.17 -5.15 -8.81
CA TRP A 38 1.00 -4.15 -9.86
C TRP A 38 -0.43 -4.14 -10.45
N LEU A 39 -1.42 -4.41 -9.60
CA LEU A 39 -2.83 -4.57 -9.98
C LEU A 39 -3.09 -5.73 -10.95
N ARG A 40 -2.22 -6.73 -11.00
CA ARG A 40 -2.51 -7.98 -11.72
C ARG A 40 -3.55 -8.81 -10.97
N SER A 41 -3.62 -8.64 -9.67
CA SER A 41 -4.58 -9.34 -8.81
C SER A 41 -5.40 -8.33 -8.01
N PRO A 42 -6.24 -7.52 -8.69
CA PRO A 42 -7.07 -6.54 -7.99
C PRO A 42 -8.16 -7.24 -7.18
N ILE A 43 -8.55 -6.64 -6.06
CA ILE A 43 -9.65 -7.15 -5.26
C ILE A 43 -10.96 -6.67 -5.88
N VAL A 44 -11.74 -7.62 -6.38
CA VAL A 44 -13.06 -7.37 -6.96
C VAL A 44 -14.09 -8.27 -6.28
N ASP A 45 -15.34 -7.84 -6.27
CA ASP A 45 -16.40 -8.65 -5.67
C ASP A 45 -16.63 -9.94 -6.46
N LEU A 46 -16.63 -11.08 -5.77
CA LEU A 46 -16.78 -12.40 -6.37
C LEU A 46 -18.10 -12.58 -7.12
N TYR A 47 -19.14 -11.92 -6.67
CA TYR A 47 -20.51 -12.14 -7.17
C TYR A 47 -20.92 -11.13 -8.24
N THR A 48 -20.44 -9.89 -8.13
CA THR A 48 -20.85 -8.79 -9.00
C THR A 48 -19.75 -8.30 -9.93
N GLY A 49 -18.47 -8.63 -9.63
CA GLY A 49 -17.33 -8.08 -10.37
C GLY A 49 -17.03 -6.63 -10.03
N ARG A 50 -17.69 -6.06 -9.04
CA ARG A 50 -17.49 -4.67 -8.64
C ARG A 50 -16.05 -4.45 -8.17
N PRO A 51 -15.33 -3.45 -8.70
CA PRO A 51 -13.98 -3.15 -8.24
C PRO A 51 -14.02 -2.51 -6.85
N SER A 52 -13.05 -2.88 -6.00
CA SER A 52 -12.93 -2.32 -4.67
C SER A 52 -12.05 -1.08 -4.60
N TYR A 53 -11.15 -0.89 -5.56
CA TYR A 53 -10.06 0.10 -5.51
C TYR A 53 -9.14 -0.05 -4.29
N ASN A 54 -9.18 -1.21 -3.64
CA ASN A 54 -8.39 -1.51 -2.44
C ASN A 54 -6.95 -1.88 -2.82
N LEU A 55 -6.00 -1.03 -2.42
CA LEU A 55 -4.60 -1.19 -2.81
C LEU A 55 -3.74 -1.87 -1.73
N PHE A 56 -4.25 -2.04 -0.51
CA PHE A 56 -3.45 -2.51 0.62
C PHE A 56 -4.05 -3.72 1.33
N ASN A 57 -5.00 -4.39 0.69
CA ASN A 57 -5.67 -5.58 1.23
C ASN A 57 -6.33 -5.34 2.61
N ILE A 58 -6.88 -4.15 2.81
CA ILE A 58 -7.49 -3.78 4.09
C ILE A 58 -8.89 -4.38 4.18
N LYS A 59 -9.13 -5.14 5.26
CA LYS A 59 -10.42 -5.78 5.52
C LYS A 59 -11.39 -4.83 6.20
N GLY A 60 -12.68 -5.10 6.03
CA GLY A 60 -13.75 -4.37 6.67
C GLY A 60 -14.62 -3.60 5.71
N GLU A 61 -15.18 -2.49 6.17
CA GLU A 61 -16.06 -1.62 5.42
C GLU A 61 -15.41 -0.26 5.19
N GLY A 62 -15.38 0.19 3.95
CA GLY A 62 -14.82 1.47 3.54
C GLY A 62 -15.88 2.47 3.12
N PRO A 63 -15.49 3.61 2.51
CA PRO A 63 -16.42 4.66 2.09
C PRO A 63 -17.48 4.19 1.08
N ALA A 64 -17.12 3.18 0.27
CA ALA A 64 -18.02 2.61 -0.73
C ALA A 64 -18.55 1.22 -0.32
N GLY A 65 -18.51 0.91 0.97
CA GLY A 65 -18.96 -0.37 1.51
C GLY A 65 -17.85 -1.42 1.51
N SER A 66 -18.20 -2.66 1.19
CA SER A 66 -17.24 -3.76 1.13
C SER A 66 -17.47 -4.63 -0.09
N VAL A 67 -16.44 -5.40 -0.46
CA VAL A 67 -16.55 -6.45 -1.46
C VAL A 67 -16.15 -7.78 -0.84
N LYS A 68 -16.72 -8.87 -1.33
CA LYS A 68 -16.37 -10.23 -0.90
C LYS A 68 -15.38 -10.81 -1.88
N ALA A 69 -14.24 -11.26 -1.38
CA ALA A 69 -13.17 -11.81 -2.20
C ALA A 69 -12.48 -12.97 -1.49
N PHE A 70 -11.78 -13.79 -2.24
CA PHE A 70 -11.00 -14.88 -1.67
C PHE A 70 -9.81 -14.37 -0.89
N ASP A 71 -9.53 -15.05 0.22
CA ASP A 71 -8.36 -14.83 1.05
C ASP A 71 -7.86 -16.21 1.50
N THR A 72 -6.66 -16.24 2.07
CA THR A 72 -6.07 -17.46 2.63
C THR A 72 -5.97 -17.31 4.13
N GLU A 73 -6.50 -18.30 4.86
CA GLU A 73 -6.23 -18.40 6.29
C GLU A 73 -5.43 -19.68 6.56
N TYR A 74 -4.66 -19.68 7.64
CA TYR A 74 -3.86 -20.82 8.05
C TYR A 74 -4.44 -21.41 9.33
N VAL A 75 -4.85 -22.68 9.25
CA VAL A 75 -5.38 -23.44 10.40
C VAL A 75 -4.50 -24.66 10.60
N ASN A 76 -3.89 -24.76 11.78
CA ASN A 76 -2.96 -25.85 12.12
C ASN A 76 -1.83 -26.01 11.09
N GLY A 77 -1.29 -24.87 10.60
CA GLY A 77 -0.21 -24.85 9.60
C GLY A 77 -0.63 -25.16 8.18
N ARG A 78 -1.92 -25.35 7.92
CA ARG A 78 -2.45 -25.63 6.57
C ARG A 78 -3.16 -24.40 6.02
N ALA A 79 -2.87 -24.08 4.75
CA ALA A 79 -3.54 -23.02 4.04
C ALA A 79 -4.98 -23.43 3.69
N ARG A 80 -5.93 -22.55 3.96
CA ARG A 80 -7.33 -22.74 3.63
C ARG A 80 -7.86 -21.50 2.93
N ARG A 81 -8.56 -21.70 1.80
CA ARG A 81 -9.19 -20.61 1.07
C ARG A 81 -10.52 -20.26 1.74
N ILE A 82 -10.70 -18.98 2.03
CA ILE A 82 -11.93 -18.44 2.62
C ILE A 82 -12.43 -17.28 1.78
N ILE A 83 -13.68 -16.86 2.04
CA ILE A 83 -14.23 -15.61 1.52
C ILE A 83 -14.24 -14.62 2.67
N ASP A 84 -13.68 -13.43 2.42
CA ASP A 84 -13.59 -12.38 3.43
C ASP A 84 -14.11 -11.07 2.85
N GLU A 85 -14.39 -10.10 3.70
CA GLU A 85 -14.83 -8.78 3.29
C GLU A 85 -13.67 -7.80 3.31
N PHE A 86 -13.48 -7.11 2.19
CA PHE A 86 -12.46 -6.09 2.02
C PHE A 86 -13.11 -4.74 1.82
N ARG A 87 -12.48 -3.70 2.35
CA ARG A 87 -12.97 -2.32 2.20
C ARG A 87 -13.07 -1.94 0.74
N ALA A 88 -14.17 -1.29 0.37
CA ALA A 88 -14.36 -0.74 -0.96
C ALA A 88 -14.28 0.78 -0.91
N TYR A 89 -13.66 1.33 -1.96
CA TYR A 89 -13.43 2.76 -2.12
C TYR A 89 -14.01 3.21 -3.46
N ASN A 90 -14.26 4.50 -3.60
CA ASN A 90 -14.75 5.06 -4.86
C ASN A 90 -13.65 5.27 -5.89
N ASN A 91 -12.40 5.39 -5.43
CA ASN A 91 -11.21 5.58 -6.28
C ASN A 91 -9.94 5.20 -5.52
N TYR A 92 -8.80 5.22 -6.20
CA TYR A 92 -7.52 4.89 -5.58
C TYR A 92 -7.06 5.91 -4.55
N GLU A 93 -7.40 7.19 -4.72
CA GLU A 93 -7.04 8.24 -3.77
C GLU A 93 -7.61 7.94 -2.37
N GLU A 94 -8.86 7.49 -2.30
CA GLU A 94 -9.48 7.11 -1.03
C GLU A 94 -8.76 5.93 -0.37
N SER A 95 -8.33 4.95 -1.17
CA SER A 95 -7.58 3.81 -0.64
C SER A 95 -6.23 4.25 -0.05
N LEU A 96 -5.51 5.11 -0.75
CA LEU A 96 -4.24 5.67 -0.27
C LEU A 96 -4.45 6.46 1.02
N ALA A 97 -5.47 7.31 1.06
CA ALA A 97 -5.77 8.13 2.24
C ALA A 97 -6.14 7.28 3.46
N ASP A 98 -6.94 6.24 3.26
CA ASP A 98 -7.35 5.34 4.35
C ASP A 98 -6.16 4.58 4.93
N TYR A 99 -5.29 4.06 4.06
CA TYR A 99 -4.07 3.38 4.49
C TYR A 99 -3.20 4.28 5.38
N VAL A 100 -2.98 5.52 4.94
CA VAL A 100 -2.16 6.47 5.69
C VAL A 100 -2.83 6.85 7.00
N THR A 101 -4.15 7.01 7.02
CA THR A 101 -4.90 7.26 8.25
C THR A 101 -4.70 6.12 9.25
N LEU A 102 -4.78 4.88 8.81
CA LEU A 102 -4.54 3.73 9.67
C LEU A 102 -3.13 3.73 10.26
N LEU A 103 -2.12 4.08 9.46
CA LEU A 103 -0.75 4.19 9.95
C LEU A 103 -0.58 5.32 10.96
N THR A 104 -1.14 6.50 10.66
CA THR A 104 -0.95 7.69 11.50
C THR A 104 -1.72 7.61 12.82
N GLU A 105 -2.80 6.87 12.86
CA GLU A 105 -3.60 6.65 14.07
C GLU A 105 -3.06 5.52 14.96
N SER A 106 -2.16 4.70 14.46
CA SER A 106 -1.60 3.59 15.21
C SER A 106 -0.33 4.00 15.96
N LYS A 107 -0.34 3.90 17.27
CA LYS A 107 0.85 4.18 18.09
C LYS A 107 2.02 3.26 17.74
N ARG A 108 1.72 2.04 17.29
CA ARG A 108 2.73 1.06 16.91
C ARG A 108 3.67 1.58 15.83
N TYR A 109 3.14 2.35 14.87
CA TYR A 109 3.90 2.82 13.71
C TYR A 109 4.44 4.23 13.88
N GLU A 110 4.27 4.85 15.05
CA GLU A 110 4.80 6.19 15.32
C GLU A 110 6.30 6.32 15.03
N PRO A 111 7.18 5.35 15.41
CA PRO A 111 8.59 5.46 15.06
C PRO A 111 8.86 5.45 13.55
N ALA A 112 8.02 4.79 12.75
CA ALA A 112 8.15 4.81 11.30
C ALA A 112 7.80 6.18 10.74
N LEU A 113 6.79 6.85 11.29
CA LEU A 113 6.38 8.18 10.84
C LEU A 113 7.49 9.22 11.04
N GLN A 114 8.33 9.05 12.06
CA GLN A 114 9.46 9.95 12.32
C GLN A 114 10.53 9.90 11.23
N VAL A 115 10.62 8.80 10.49
CA VAL A 115 11.55 8.64 9.36
C VAL A 115 10.81 8.60 8.02
N GLY A 116 9.57 9.08 7.98
CA GLY A 116 8.70 8.98 6.81
C GLY A 116 9.25 9.65 5.54
N GLY A 117 10.09 10.69 5.70
CA GLY A 117 10.72 11.39 4.58
C GLY A 117 11.83 10.60 3.88
N ASP A 118 12.38 9.58 4.54
CA ASP A 118 13.36 8.66 3.96
C ASP A 118 12.65 7.34 3.63
N PRO A 119 12.35 7.09 2.34
CA PRO A 119 11.51 5.94 1.99
C PRO A 119 12.13 4.59 2.32
N GLU A 120 13.45 4.45 2.24
CA GLU A 120 14.12 3.19 2.59
C GLU A 120 14.16 2.98 4.10
N ALA A 121 14.44 4.04 4.87
CA ALA A 121 14.39 3.98 6.34
C ALA A 121 12.98 3.66 6.83
N PHE A 122 11.97 4.25 6.21
CA PHE A 122 10.55 3.99 6.53
C PHE A 122 10.21 2.51 6.28
N ALA A 123 10.63 1.95 5.14
CA ALA A 123 10.38 0.55 4.81
C ALA A 123 11.01 -0.39 5.85
N ARG A 124 12.26 -0.13 6.24
CA ARG A 124 12.96 -0.93 7.26
C ARG A 124 12.27 -0.85 8.61
N LYS A 125 11.80 0.35 8.97
CA LYS A 125 11.10 0.56 10.23
C LYS A 125 9.75 -0.16 10.28
N LEU A 126 9.00 -0.16 9.19
CA LEU A 126 7.75 -0.92 9.11
C LEU A 126 7.98 -2.41 9.35
N GLN A 127 9.03 -2.98 8.75
CA GLN A 127 9.38 -4.38 8.96
C GLN A 127 9.76 -4.64 10.41
N GLU A 128 10.60 -3.80 10.99
CA GLU A 128 11.02 -3.89 12.38
C GLU A 128 9.83 -3.86 13.33
N LEU A 129 8.82 -3.03 13.04
CA LEU A 129 7.62 -2.89 13.85
C LEU A 129 6.57 -3.97 13.58
N GLY A 130 6.85 -4.89 12.66
CA GLY A 130 5.98 -6.03 12.38
C GLY A 130 4.79 -5.73 11.49
N TYR A 131 4.93 -4.77 10.58
CA TYR A 131 3.88 -4.45 9.61
C TYR A 131 3.50 -5.67 8.75
N ALA A 132 4.48 -6.46 8.36
CA ALA A 132 4.27 -7.69 7.61
C ALA A 132 5.08 -8.83 8.24
N GLN A 133 4.63 -10.07 8.03
CA GLN A 133 5.31 -11.25 8.55
C GLN A 133 6.51 -11.66 7.70
N ASP A 134 6.58 -11.19 6.45
CA ASP A 134 7.67 -11.49 5.53
C ASP A 134 8.98 -10.86 6.03
N PRO A 135 10.02 -11.66 6.37
CA PRO A 135 11.29 -11.10 6.86
C PRO A 135 12.06 -10.32 5.80
N ARG A 136 11.65 -10.40 4.54
CA ARG A 136 12.26 -9.67 3.42
C ARG A 136 11.38 -8.53 2.93
N TYR A 137 10.39 -8.12 3.71
CA TYR A 137 9.43 -7.10 3.30
C TYR A 137 10.10 -5.78 2.90
N ALA A 138 10.97 -5.25 3.75
CA ALA A 138 11.69 -4.01 3.46
C ALA A 138 12.59 -4.15 2.23
N GLU A 139 13.30 -5.26 2.10
CA GLU A 139 14.15 -5.54 0.95
C GLU A 139 13.36 -5.51 -0.37
N LYS A 140 12.17 -6.11 -0.36
CA LYS A 140 11.29 -6.11 -1.54
C LYS A 140 10.81 -4.71 -1.90
N LEU A 141 10.41 -3.92 -0.91
CA LEU A 141 10.01 -2.53 -1.14
C LEU A 141 11.15 -1.68 -1.71
N ILE A 142 12.33 -1.81 -1.13
CA ILE A 142 13.52 -1.07 -1.55
C ILE A 142 13.90 -1.44 -2.99
N MET A 143 13.83 -2.73 -3.33
CA MET A 143 14.08 -3.20 -4.69
C MET A 143 13.10 -2.59 -5.69
N ILE A 144 11.80 -2.55 -5.35
CA ILE A 144 10.80 -1.94 -6.20
C ILE A 144 11.10 -0.46 -6.41
N MET A 145 11.40 0.26 -5.34
CA MET A 145 11.71 1.69 -5.44
C MET A 145 12.93 1.96 -6.31
N ARG A 146 14.00 1.23 -6.11
CA ARG A 146 15.24 1.41 -6.86
C ARG A 146 15.11 1.05 -8.34
N LYS A 147 14.31 0.02 -8.65
CA LYS A 147 14.18 -0.49 -10.01
C LYS A 147 13.12 0.26 -10.82
N TYR A 148 11.98 0.57 -10.22
CA TYR A 148 10.81 1.04 -10.95
C TYR A 148 10.37 2.47 -10.63
N ILE A 149 10.75 2.98 -9.46
CA ILE A 149 10.29 4.30 -9.00
C ILE A 149 11.50 5.24 -8.99
N LYS A 150 11.59 6.05 -10.06
CA LYS A 150 12.66 7.04 -10.17
C LYS A 150 12.11 8.41 -9.82
N GLU A 151 12.87 9.14 -9.02
CA GLU A 151 12.58 10.54 -8.75
C GLU A 151 12.89 11.34 -10.02
N ASP A 152 11.98 12.25 -10.36
CA ASP A 152 12.22 13.19 -11.46
C ASP A 152 12.94 14.45 -10.94
N ALA A 153 13.27 15.36 -11.87
CA ALA A 153 13.99 16.58 -11.52
C ALA A 153 13.24 17.45 -10.49
N ASP A 154 11.90 17.46 -10.54
CA ASP A 154 11.09 18.22 -9.60
C ASP A 154 11.17 17.62 -8.19
N ASP A 155 11.15 16.29 -8.09
CA ASP A 155 11.29 15.61 -6.80
C ASP A 155 12.68 15.88 -6.20
N LEU A 156 13.73 15.82 -7.01
CA LEU A 156 15.09 16.10 -6.56
C LEU A 156 15.25 17.56 -6.11
N ALA A 157 14.60 18.49 -6.80
CA ALA A 157 14.63 19.91 -6.42
C ALA A 157 13.94 20.16 -5.07
N ARG A 158 12.95 19.33 -4.68
CA ARG A 158 12.26 19.44 -3.40
C ARG A 158 13.09 18.99 -2.21
N PHE A 159 13.91 17.97 -2.41
CA PHE A 159 14.61 17.27 -1.34
C PHE A 159 16.14 17.42 -1.42
N GLY A 160 16.60 18.04 -2.49
CA GLY A 160 18.04 18.26 -2.72
C GLY A 160 18.63 19.42 -1.92
#